data_ee2eda7b9ded5cc8b5f8a234a5975be2
#
_entry.id   ee2eda7b9ded5cc8b5f8a234a5975be2
#
_cell.length_a   1.000
_cell.length_b   1.000
_cell.length_c   1.000
_cell.angle_alpha   90.00
_cell.angle_beta   90.00
_cell.angle_gamma   90.00
#
_symmetry.space_group_name_H-M   'P 1'
#
loop_
_entity.id
_entity.type
_entity.pdbx_description
1 polymer ?
#
loop_
_entity_poly.entity_id
_entity_poly.type
_entity_poly.pdbx_seq_one_letter_code
_entity_poly.pdbx_strand_id
1 'polypeptide(L)'
;MSRFMALALCFVLPTAAHAASLKDFELSKMLEKVAKESSVGTPRAINEDILDQGYTVEGNQLINHLSVRASHAERMRSNPDSVRSQLGDSVCSNTGYRQLLARGAILTY
;
A
#
# COMPACT_ATOMS: atom_id res chain seq x y z
N MET A 1 -25.67 41.57 -18.09
CA MET A 1 -24.94 40.86 -19.16
C MET A 1 -23.61 40.32 -18.70
N SER A 2 -22.79 41.12 -18.04
CA SER A 2 -21.46 40.72 -17.55
C SER A 2 -21.51 39.66 -16.44
N ARG A 3 -22.65 39.46 -15.81
CA ARG A 3 -22.82 38.47 -14.73
C ARG A 3 -22.65 37.04 -15.20
N PHE A 4 -22.94 36.74 -16.45
CA PHE A 4 -22.89 35.40 -17.00
C PHE A 4 -21.48 34.92 -17.29
N MET A 5 -20.54 35.85 -17.46
CA MET A 5 -19.16 35.50 -17.74
C MET A 5 -18.39 35.00 -16.52
N ALA A 6 -18.78 35.47 -15.33
CA ALA A 6 -18.11 35.09 -14.09
C ALA A 6 -18.38 33.63 -13.69
N LEU A 7 -19.52 33.07 -14.13
CA LEU A 7 -19.91 31.70 -13.79
C LEU A 7 -19.12 30.65 -14.56
N ALA A 8 -18.67 30.98 -15.78
CA ALA A 8 -17.94 30.02 -16.61
C ALA A 8 -16.56 29.68 -16.09
N LEU A 9 -15.93 30.59 -15.36
CA LEU A 9 -14.58 30.40 -14.83
C LEU A 9 -14.50 29.39 -13.67
N CYS A 10 -15.60 29.18 -12.97
CA CYS A 10 -15.61 28.30 -11.80
C CYS A 10 -15.57 26.81 -12.15
N PHE A 11 -15.89 26.42 -13.37
CA PHE A 11 -15.96 25.02 -13.77
C PHE A 11 -14.64 24.40 -14.20
N VAL A 12 -13.65 25.20 -14.51
CA VAL A 12 -12.38 24.70 -15.06
C VAL A 12 -11.47 24.12 -13.97
N LEU A 13 -11.43 24.77 -12.81
CA LEU A 13 -10.54 24.39 -11.71
C LEU A 13 -10.87 23.04 -11.04
N PRO A 14 -12.15 22.68 -10.80
CA PRO A 14 -12.47 21.40 -10.13
C PRO A 14 -12.16 20.16 -10.97
N THR A 15 -12.09 20.28 -12.28
CA THR A 15 -11.92 19.14 -13.18
C THR A 15 -10.56 18.47 -13.02
N ALA A 16 -9.49 19.23 -12.89
CA ALA A 16 -8.14 18.69 -12.72
C ALA A 16 -7.97 18.00 -11.35
N ALA A 17 -8.55 18.58 -10.30
CA ALA A 17 -8.53 18.00 -8.96
C ALA A 17 -9.31 16.69 -8.91
N HIS A 18 -10.41 16.58 -9.66
CA HIS A 18 -11.21 15.37 -9.76
C HIS A 18 -10.45 14.21 -10.39
N ALA A 19 -9.68 14.45 -11.44
CA ALA A 19 -8.94 13.40 -12.13
C ALA A 19 -7.88 12.75 -11.22
N ALA A 20 -7.15 13.56 -10.45
CA ALA A 20 -6.18 13.06 -9.47
C ALA A 20 -6.85 12.27 -8.36
N SER A 21 -7.97 12.77 -7.82
CA SER A 21 -8.72 12.12 -6.76
C SER A 21 -9.30 10.77 -7.19
N LEU A 22 -9.71 10.64 -8.45
CA LEU A 22 -10.25 9.40 -8.98
C LEU A 22 -9.18 8.31 -9.05
N LYS A 23 -7.96 8.65 -9.49
CA LYS A 23 -6.86 7.69 -9.53
C LYS A 23 -6.50 7.19 -8.14
N ASP A 24 -6.42 8.08 -7.18
CA ASP A 24 -6.13 7.74 -5.79
C ASP A 24 -7.23 6.87 -5.20
N PHE A 25 -8.48 7.20 -5.48
CA PHE A 25 -9.63 6.43 -5.05
C PHE A 25 -9.62 5.01 -5.63
N GLU A 26 -9.36 4.87 -6.91
CA GLU A 26 -9.29 3.57 -7.60
C GLU A 26 -8.16 2.71 -7.03
N LEU A 27 -6.98 3.30 -6.80
CA LEU A 27 -5.87 2.60 -6.19
C LEU A 27 -6.21 2.14 -4.78
N SER A 28 -6.80 3.01 -3.97
CA SER A 28 -7.21 2.68 -2.61
C SER A 28 -8.21 1.52 -2.58
N LYS A 29 -9.18 1.52 -3.49
CA LYS A 29 -10.16 0.43 -3.63
C LYS A 29 -9.50 -0.88 -4.03
N MET A 30 -8.55 -0.82 -4.94
CA MET A 30 -7.77 -1.99 -5.34
C MET A 30 -6.97 -2.55 -4.16
N LEU A 31 -6.32 -1.68 -3.39
CA LEU A 31 -5.55 -2.09 -2.22
C LEU A 31 -6.45 -2.72 -1.15
N GLU A 32 -7.65 -2.19 -0.93
CA GLU A 32 -8.63 -2.77 -0.01
C GLU A 32 -8.98 -4.21 -0.41
N LYS A 33 -9.18 -4.44 -1.69
CA LYS A 33 -9.46 -5.79 -2.22
C LYS A 33 -8.28 -6.72 -2.00
N VAL A 34 -7.08 -6.27 -2.32
CA VAL A 34 -5.84 -7.05 -2.13
C VAL A 34 -5.65 -7.37 -0.65
N ALA A 35 -5.85 -6.39 0.24
CA ALA A 35 -5.73 -6.59 1.67
C ALA A 35 -6.70 -7.65 2.18
N LYS A 36 -7.95 -7.57 1.75
CA LYS A 36 -8.98 -8.52 2.16
C LYS A 36 -8.66 -9.94 1.69
N GLU A 37 -8.29 -10.10 0.43
CA GLU A 37 -7.96 -11.40 -0.15
C GLU A 37 -6.70 -11.99 0.47
N SER A 38 -5.67 -11.16 0.68
CA SER A 38 -4.39 -11.60 1.26
C SER A 38 -4.47 -11.89 2.76
N SER A 39 -5.49 -11.37 3.43
CA SER A 39 -5.71 -11.61 4.87
C SER A 39 -6.50 -12.90 5.15
N VAL A 40 -7.01 -13.55 4.13
CA VAL A 40 -7.72 -14.82 4.31
C VAL A 40 -6.78 -15.86 4.90
N GLY A 41 -7.22 -16.53 5.97
CA GLY A 41 -6.42 -17.53 6.66
C GLY A 41 -5.38 -16.99 7.61
N THR A 42 -5.38 -15.67 7.86
CA THR A 42 -4.52 -15.07 8.87
C THR A 42 -5.21 -15.05 10.25
N PRO A 43 -4.45 -15.09 11.36
CA PRO A 43 -2.99 -15.15 11.42
C PRO A 43 -2.44 -16.48 10.89
N ARG A 44 -1.31 -16.39 10.19
CA ARG A 44 -0.69 -17.55 9.55
C ARG A 44 0.82 -17.52 9.76
N ALA A 45 1.40 -18.64 10.19
CA ALA A 45 2.84 -18.74 10.35
C ALA A 45 3.56 -18.71 9.00
N ILE A 46 4.49 -17.79 8.83
CA ILE A 46 5.39 -17.77 7.68
C ILE A 46 6.55 -18.75 7.94
N ASN A 47 7.07 -18.71 9.16
CA ASN A 47 8.07 -19.65 9.66
C ASN A 47 7.96 -19.71 11.18
N GLU A 48 8.95 -20.33 11.86
CA GLU A 48 8.96 -20.49 13.31
C GLU A 48 8.98 -19.16 14.07
N ASP A 49 9.52 -18.10 13.45
CA ASP A 49 9.77 -16.83 14.11
C ASP A 49 8.80 -15.72 13.71
N ILE A 50 8.06 -15.88 12.60
CA ILE A 50 7.24 -14.83 12.03
C ILE A 50 5.81 -15.32 11.77
N LEU A 51 4.84 -14.54 12.26
CA LEU A 51 3.42 -14.77 12.05
C LEU A 51 2.85 -13.62 11.21
N ASP A 52 2.18 -13.95 10.12
CA ASP A 52 1.46 -12.99 9.28
C ASP A 52 0.10 -12.71 9.92
N GLN A 53 -0.12 -11.48 10.38
CA GLN A 53 -1.34 -11.03 11.04
C GLN A 53 -2.36 -10.44 10.05
N GLY A 54 -2.01 -10.38 8.78
CA GLY A 54 -2.88 -9.85 7.74
C GLY A 54 -2.45 -8.47 7.26
N TYR A 55 -3.32 -7.88 6.45
CA TYR A 55 -3.06 -6.65 5.74
C TYR A 55 -4.11 -5.61 6.04
N THR A 56 -3.70 -4.36 6.12
CA THR A 56 -4.60 -3.19 6.19
C THR A 56 -4.20 -2.17 5.14
N VAL A 57 -5.07 -1.22 4.88
CA VAL A 57 -4.84 -0.16 3.90
C VAL A 57 -4.96 1.20 4.59
N GLU A 58 -4.04 2.08 4.26
CA GLU A 58 -4.07 3.46 4.72
C GLU A 58 -3.69 4.36 3.55
N GLY A 59 -4.70 5.01 2.94
CA GLY A 59 -4.50 5.79 1.73
C GLY A 59 -4.01 4.93 0.58
N ASN A 60 -2.80 5.19 0.11
CA ASN A 60 -2.14 4.40 -0.94
C ASN A 60 -1.13 3.39 -0.38
N GLN A 61 -1.15 3.16 0.93
CA GLN A 61 -0.30 2.17 1.58
C GLN A 61 -1.03 0.86 1.80
N LEU A 62 -0.39 -0.22 1.42
CA LEU A 62 -0.76 -1.58 1.81
C LEU A 62 0.20 -2.01 2.91
N ILE A 63 -0.32 -2.29 4.09
CA ILE A 63 0.47 -2.59 5.28
C ILE A 63 0.31 -4.05 5.63
N ASN A 64 1.40 -4.80 5.63
CA ASN A 64 1.43 -6.17 6.11
C ASN A 64 1.87 -6.19 7.57
N HIS A 65 0.99 -6.67 8.44
CA HIS A 65 1.23 -6.74 9.87
C HIS A 65 1.87 -8.07 10.22
N LEU A 66 3.09 -8.02 10.71
CA LEU A 66 3.86 -9.20 11.09
C LEU A 66 4.13 -9.20 12.59
N SER A 67 3.99 -10.38 13.24
CA SER A 67 4.47 -10.59 14.60
C SER A 67 5.75 -11.38 14.52
N VAL A 68 6.79 -10.89 15.16
CA VAL A 68 8.12 -11.49 15.11
C VAL A 68 8.56 -11.87 16.52
N ARG A 69 9.06 -13.11 16.67
CA ARG A 69 9.60 -13.60 17.95
C ARG A 69 10.72 -12.66 18.42
N ALA A 70 10.77 -12.36 19.73
CA ALA A 70 11.65 -11.35 20.27
C ALA A 70 13.13 -11.56 19.91
N SER A 71 13.64 -12.78 19.98
CA SER A 71 15.02 -13.09 19.63
C SER A 71 15.32 -12.83 18.16
N HIS A 72 14.39 -13.13 17.27
CA HIS A 72 14.52 -12.87 15.84
C HIS A 72 14.44 -11.37 15.56
N ALA A 73 13.54 -10.67 16.24
CA ALA A 73 13.38 -9.23 16.11
C ALA A 73 14.68 -8.49 16.48
N GLU A 74 15.38 -8.95 17.52
CA GLU A 74 16.67 -8.38 17.88
C GLU A 74 17.71 -8.55 16.77
N ARG A 75 17.77 -9.73 16.17
CA ARG A 75 18.68 -9.98 15.04
C ARG A 75 18.35 -9.09 13.84
N MET A 76 17.06 -8.86 13.58
CA MET A 76 16.62 -7.97 12.51
C MET A 76 17.06 -6.53 12.77
N ARG A 77 16.94 -6.06 14.00
CA ARG A 77 17.39 -4.70 14.39
C ARG A 77 18.89 -4.54 14.26
N SER A 78 19.65 -5.62 14.46
CA SER A 78 21.11 -5.60 14.33
C SER A 78 21.59 -5.56 12.88
N ASN A 79 20.73 -5.99 11.94
CA ASN A 79 21.06 -6.05 10.51
C ASN A 79 19.94 -5.45 9.65
N PRO A 80 19.63 -4.15 9.81
CA PRO A 80 18.50 -3.54 9.10
C PRO A 80 18.66 -3.54 7.58
N ASP A 81 19.89 -3.40 7.08
CA ASP A 81 20.15 -3.39 5.65
C ASP A 81 19.89 -4.76 5.01
N SER A 82 20.25 -5.83 5.71
CA SER A 82 19.97 -7.19 5.26
C SER A 82 18.49 -7.48 5.20
N VAL A 83 17.75 -7.06 6.22
CA VAL A 83 16.28 -7.20 6.26
C VAL A 83 15.63 -6.44 5.11
N ARG A 84 16.04 -5.20 4.90
CA ARG A 84 15.51 -4.35 3.82
C ARG A 84 15.79 -4.96 2.45
N SER A 85 17.00 -5.49 2.26
CA SER A 85 17.39 -6.15 1.02
C SER A 85 16.54 -7.40 0.75
N GLN A 86 16.32 -8.23 1.75
CA GLN A 86 15.51 -9.45 1.63
C GLN A 86 14.05 -9.13 1.31
N LEU A 87 13.48 -8.13 1.99
CA LEU A 87 12.12 -7.68 1.72
C LEU A 87 12.00 -7.10 0.32
N GLY A 88 12.96 -6.26 -0.08
CA GLY A 88 12.99 -5.68 -1.41
C GLY A 88 13.05 -6.73 -2.50
N ASP A 89 13.90 -7.73 -2.36
CA ASP A 89 14.03 -8.83 -3.31
C ASP A 89 12.72 -9.62 -3.41
N SER A 90 12.10 -9.90 -2.29
CA SER A 90 10.82 -10.62 -2.24
C SER A 90 9.71 -9.85 -2.95
N VAL A 91 9.58 -8.56 -2.66
CA VAL A 91 8.57 -7.69 -3.28
C VAL A 91 8.82 -7.55 -4.78
N CYS A 92 10.07 -7.27 -5.17
CA CYS A 92 10.42 -7.04 -6.57
C CYS A 92 10.35 -8.31 -7.43
N SER A 93 10.36 -9.47 -6.80
CA SER A 93 10.17 -10.75 -7.50
C SER A 93 8.69 -11.10 -7.70
N ASN A 94 7.80 -10.40 -7.02
CA ASN A 94 6.36 -10.65 -7.10
C ASN A 94 5.72 -9.74 -8.15
N THR A 95 5.18 -10.35 -9.20
CA THR A 95 4.58 -9.61 -10.32
C THR A 95 3.40 -8.74 -9.88
N GLY A 96 2.54 -9.26 -8.99
CA GLY A 96 1.40 -8.51 -8.48
C GLY A 96 1.82 -7.27 -7.69
N TYR A 97 2.82 -7.40 -6.83
CA TYR A 97 3.34 -6.27 -6.06
C TYR A 97 4.02 -5.24 -6.95
N ARG A 98 4.75 -5.68 -7.95
CA ARG A 98 5.36 -4.77 -8.93
C ARG A 98 4.32 -3.93 -9.65
N GLN A 99 3.18 -4.52 -9.99
CA GLN A 99 2.08 -3.80 -10.62
C GLN A 99 1.47 -2.75 -9.69
N LEU A 100 1.32 -3.08 -8.41
CA LEU A 100 0.83 -2.13 -7.40
C LEU A 100 1.80 -0.95 -7.24
N LEU A 101 3.09 -1.24 -7.14
CA LEU A 101 4.13 -0.20 -7.04
C LEU A 101 4.11 0.72 -8.27
N ALA A 102 3.93 0.16 -9.46
CA ALA A 102 3.85 0.94 -10.70
C ALA A 102 2.65 1.89 -10.71
N ARG A 103 1.60 1.58 -9.96
CA ARG A 103 0.41 2.45 -9.82
C ARG A 103 0.54 3.48 -8.70
N GLY A 104 1.65 3.49 -7.99
CA GLY A 104 1.91 4.45 -6.93
C GLY A 104 1.63 3.94 -5.52
N ALA A 105 1.38 2.65 -5.35
CA ALA A 105 1.21 2.06 -4.03
C ALA A 105 2.51 2.05 -3.24
N ILE A 106 2.38 2.15 -1.92
CA ILE A 106 3.49 1.98 -0.98
C ILE A 106 3.23 0.68 -0.23
N LEU A 107 4.20 -0.22 -0.25
CA LEU A 107 4.12 -1.48 0.49
C LEU A 107 4.92 -1.33 1.78
N THR A 108 4.24 -1.50 2.91
CA THR A 108 4.80 -1.30 4.25
C THR A 108 4.75 -2.62 5.03
N TYR A 109 5.82 -2.85 5.79
CA TYR A 109 5.95 -4.02 6.66
C TYR A 109 6.25 -3.62 8.08
#